data_9142a568f7f40058f7ca387c9ce3a24a
#
_entry.id   9142a568f7f40058f7ca387c9ce3a24a
#
_cell.length_a   1.000
_cell.length_b   1.000
_cell.length_c   1.000
_cell.angle_alpha   90.00
_cell.angle_beta   90.00
_cell.angle_gamma   90.00
#
_symmetry.space_group_name_H-M   'P 1'
#
loop_
_entity.id
_entity.type
_entity.pdbx_description
1 polymer ?
#
loop_
_entity_poly.entity_id
_entity_poly.type
_entity_poly.pdbx_seq_one_letter_code
_entity_poly.pdbx_strand_id
1 'polypeptide(L)'
;MTVAAASTEVDSGTPGAGPLSGSVALVTGASRGIGAAIAAELAAQGALVVGTATSQEGAERIGAALPGASTGAVLDVVDAAACEALVDRIVEQHGRLDVLVNNAGITRDNLAMRMKDSAWQEVIDTNLTAVFRLSRLVLRPMMKQRHGRIVNITSVVGSSGNAGQVNYAAAKAGVAGMTRALAREVGSRGITVNCVAPGFIDTDMTRALSAEQVASLTQQIPLGRLGQAEDVAAAVAFLAAKGGAYITGITLPVNGGMHMA
;
A
#
# COMPACT_ATOMS: atom_id res chain seq x y z
N MET A 1 44.09 12.75 12.83
CA MET A 1 42.97 12.22 12.04
C MET A 1 41.87 13.28 12.06
N THR A 2 41.74 14.02 10.99
CA THR A 2 40.82 15.15 10.86
C THR A 2 39.48 14.61 10.37
N VAL A 3 38.46 14.71 11.21
CA VAL A 3 37.08 14.32 10.85
C VAL A 3 36.53 15.45 9.99
N ALA A 4 36.35 15.19 8.70
CA ALA A 4 35.67 16.11 7.79
C ALA A 4 34.18 16.21 8.20
N ALA A 5 33.77 17.42 8.57
CA ALA A 5 32.38 17.76 8.82
C ALA A 5 31.59 17.67 7.50
N ALA A 6 30.69 16.73 7.40
CA ALA A 6 29.71 16.69 6.33
C ALA A 6 28.74 17.85 6.52
N SER A 7 28.82 18.85 5.63
CA SER A 7 27.83 19.91 5.52
C SER A 7 26.49 19.31 5.15
N THR A 8 25.54 19.30 6.09
CA THR A 8 24.12 19.04 5.81
C THR A 8 23.58 20.26 5.06
N GLU A 9 23.51 20.18 3.73
CA GLU A 9 22.68 21.09 2.96
C GLU A 9 21.24 20.93 3.42
N VAL A 10 20.73 21.94 4.10
CA VAL A 10 19.30 22.09 4.37
C VAL A 10 18.67 22.47 3.03
N ASP A 11 18.04 21.47 2.39
CA ASP A 11 17.24 21.67 1.18
C ASP A 11 16.14 22.70 1.51
N SER A 12 16.32 23.92 1.04
CA SER A 12 15.32 24.98 1.11
C SER A 12 14.25 24.70 0.05
N GLY A 13 13.37 23.73 0.34
CA GLY A 13 12.23 23.41 -0.49
C GLY A 13 11.43 24.66 -0.82
N THR A 14 11.09 24.84 -2.07
CA THR A 14 10.26 25.94 -2.58
C THR A 14 9.00 26.08 -1.72
N PRO A 15 8.68 27.26 -1.15
CA PRO A 15 7.49 27.46 -0.35
C PRO A 15 6.24 27.08 -1.16
N GLY A 16 5.49 26.06 -0.70
CA GLY A 16 4.27 25.57 -1.37
C GLY A 16 4.38 24.17 -2.00
N ALA A 17 5.57 23.56 -2.06
CA ALA A 17 5.71 22.19 -2.52
C ALA A 17 5.47 21.20 -1.38
N GLY A 18 4.54 20.25 -1.56
CA GLY A 18 4.26 19.19 -0.58
C GLY A 18 5.45 18.21 -0.42
N PRO A 19 5.45 17.39 0.67
CA PRO A 19 6.55 16.45 0.97
C PRO A 19 6.86 15.43 -0.13
N LEU A 20 5.92 15.19 -1.07
CA LEU A 20 6.05 14.25 -2.18
C LEU A 20 6.11 14.95 -3.55
N SER A 21 6.34 16.27 -3.58
CA SER A 21 6.44 17.02 -4.83
C SER A 21 7.52 16.44 -5.74
N GLY A 22 7.16 16.26 -7.03
CA GLY A 22 8.03 15.65 -8.04
C GLY A 22 8.16 14.13 -7.96
N SER A 23 7.48 13.47 -7.04
CA SER A 23 7.42 12.01 -6.96
C SER A 23 6.31 11.44 -7.84
N VAL A 24 6.53 10.26 -8.40
CA VAL A 24 5.53 9.46 -9.14
C VAL A 24 5.14 8.25 -8.29
N ALA A 25 3.85 8.07 -8.05
CA ALA A 25 3.31 6.99 -7.23
C ALA A 25 2.36 6.09 -8.02
N LEU A 26 2.50 4.78 -7.86
CA LEU A 26 1.54 3.77 -8.33
C LEU A 26 0.76 3.23 -7.13
N VAL A 27 -0.57 3.35 -7.14
CA VAL A 27 -1.46 2.84 -6.09
C VAL A 27 -2.42 1.82 -6.68
N THR A 28 -2.33 0.56 -6.27
CA THR A 28 -3.23 -0.47 -6.77
C THR A 28 -4.55 -0.50 -6.01
N GLY A 29 -5.68 -0.73 -6.74
CA GLY A 29 -7.01 -0.79 -6.11
C GLY A 29 -7.45 0.56 -5.53
N ALA A 30 -7.23 1.66 -6.26
CA ALA A 30 -7.44 3.04 -5.82
C ALA A 30 -8.85 3.59 -6.07
N SER A 31 -9.81 2.76 -6.52
CA SER A 31 -11.15 3.25 -6.91
C SER A 31 -12.10 3.52 -5.75
N ARG A 32 -11.80 3.03 -4.53
CA ARG A 32 -12.61 3.19 -3.32
C ARG A 32 -11.83 2.87 -2.04
N GLY A 33 -12.43 3.16 -0.90
CA GLY A 33 -11.94 2.79 0.43
C GLY A 33 -10.51 3.25 0.69
N ILE A 34 -9.71 2.40 1.31
CA ILE A 34 -8.32 2.69 1.71
C ILE A 34 -7.47 3.13 0.51
N GLY A 35 -7.58 2.45 -0.63
CA GLY A 35 -6.80 2.78 -1.81
C GLY A 35 -7.10 4.17 -2.38
N ALA A 36 -8.36 4.58 -2.39
CA ALA A 36 -8.77 5.92 -2.81
C ALA A 36 -8.24 7.00 -1.86
N ALA A 37 -8.34 6.78 -0.55
CA ALA A 37 -7.81 7.70 0.45
C ALA A 37 -6.28 7.83 0.36
N ILE A 38 -5.56 6.72 0.14
CA ILE A 38 -4.11 6.73 -0.09
C ILE A 38 -3.77 7.55 -1.33
N ALA A 39 -4.45 7.30 -2.46
CA ALA A 39 -4.20 8.01 -3.70
C ALA A 39 -4.43 9.52 -3.55
N ALA A 40 -5.53 9.91 -2.88
CA ALA A 40 -5.86 11.31 -2.60
C ALA A 40 -4.81 11.97 -1.69
N GLU A 41 -4.38 11.30 -0.62
CA GLU A 41 -3.40 11.84 0.33
C GLU A 41 -2.01 12.02 -0.32
N LEU A 42 -1.54 11.04 -1.11
CA LEU A 42 -0.28 11.17 -1.83
C LEU A 42 -0.33 12.32 -2.84
N ALA A 43 -1.45 12.48 -3.55
CA ALA A 43 -1.66 13.58 -4.49
C ALA A 43 -1.73 14.93 -3.78
N ALA A 44 -2.40 15.02 -2.63
CA ALA A 44 -2.47 16.23 -1.81
C ALA A 44 -1.08 16.65 -1.30
N GLN A 45 -0.18 15.68 -1.07
CA GLN A 45 1.22 15.93 -0.71
C GLN A 45 2.13 16.21 -1.93
N GLY A 46 1.59 16.34 -3.13
CA GLY A 46 2.29 16.77 -4.33
C GLY A 46 2.81 15.65 -5.23
N ALA A 47 2.49 14.38 -4.97
CA ALA A 47 2.84 13.29 -5.87
C ALA A 47 1.95 13.28 -7.12
N LEU A 48 2.52 12.92 -8.28
CA LEU A 48 1.75 12.46 -9.41
C LEU A 48 1.34 11.01 -9.14
N VAL A 49 0.04 10.74 -9.10
CA VAL A 49 -0.49 9.41 -8.75
C VAL A 49 -1.09 8.74 -9.97
N VAL A 50 -0.65 7.50 -10.24
CA VAL A 50 -1.34 6.56 -11.12
C VAL A 50 -2.10 5.57 -10.24
N GLY A 51 -3.41 5.73 -10.12
CA GLY A 51 -4.28 4.82 -9.38
C GLY A 51 -4.84 3.73 -10.28
N THR A 52 -5.03 2.51 -9.80
CA THR A 52 -5.58 1.44 -10.64
C THR A 52 -6.92 0.91 -10.14
N ALA A 53 -7.72 0.45 -11.09
CA ALA A 53 -8.98 -0.27 -10.87
C ALA A 53 -9.11 -1.42 -11.88
N THR A 54 -9.94 -2.41 -11.61
CA THR A 54 -10.18 -3.53 -12.52
C THR A 54 -11.16 -3.20 -13.65
N SER A 55 -11.85 -2.05 -13.61
CA SER A 55 -12.79 -1.61 -14.64
C SER A 55 -12.43 -0.23 -15.17
N GLN A 56 -12.86 0.05 -16.40
CA GLN A 56 -12.71 1.35 -17.04
C GLN A 56 -13.42 2.46 -16.24
N GLU A 57 -14.63 2.21 -15.78
CA GLU A 57 -15.38 3.16 -14.92
C GLU A 57 -14.63 3.49 -13.62
N GLY A 58 -14.00 2.45 -13.01
CA GLY A 58 -13.16 2.64 -11.82
C GLY A 58 -11.94 3.50 -12.10
N ALA A 59 -11.28 3.30 -13.24
CA ALA A 59 -10.13 4.10 -13.66
C ALA A 59 -10.54 5.57 -13.94
N GLU A 60 -11.64 5.81 -14.64
CA GLU A 60 -12.18 7.15 -14.90
C GLU A 60 -12.54 7.89 -13.61
N ARG A 61 -13.16 7.18 -12.65
CA ARG A 61 -13.49 7.74 -11.34
C ARG A 61 -12.24 8.17 -10.57
N ILE A 62 -11.14 7.39 -10.63
CA ILE A 62 -9.85 7.76 -10.04
C ILE A 62 -9.32 9.04 -10.69
N GLY A 63 -9.27 9.10 -12.01
CA GLY A 63 -8.79 10.27 -12.74
C GLY A 63 -9.60 11.54 -12.45
N ALA A 64 -10.93 11.40 -12.31
CA ALA A 64 -11.79 12.54 -11.97
C ALA A 64 -11.65 13.02 -10.52
N ALA A 65 -11.25 12.13 -9.60
CA ALA A 65 -11.12 12.45 -8.17
C ALA A 65 -9.75 13.02 -7.78
N LEU A 66 -8.71 12.74 -8.57
CA LEU A 66 -7.34 13.15 -8.25
C LEU A 66 -6.96 14.48 -8.93
N PRO A 67 -6.22 15.36 -8.25
CA PRO A 67 -5.79 16.63 -8.80
C PRO A 67 -4.65 16.50 -9.81
N GLY A 68 -4.48 17.55 -10.61
CA GLY A 68 -3.31 17.74 -11.47
C GLY A 68 -3.20 16.73 -12.61
N ALA A 69 -2.02 16.21 -12.84
CA ALA A 69 -1.71 15.22 -13.87
C ALA A 69 -1.88 13.76 -13.42
N SER A 70 -2.45 13.55 -12.23
CA SER A 70 -2.75 12.20 -11.73
C SER A 70 -3.81 11.51 -12.58
N THR A 71 -3.72 10.19 -12.72
CA THR A 71 -4.57 9.43 -13.66
C THR A 71 -5.07 8.12 -13.06
N GLY A 72 -6.15 7.59 -13.63
CA GLY A 72 -6.60 6.23 -13.40
C GLY A 72 -6.19 5.29 -14.54
N ALA A 73 -5.86 4.06 -14.22
CA ALA A 73 -5.52 3.01 -15.18
C ALA A 73 -6.29 1.72 -14.88
N VAL A 74 -6.69 1.01 -15.93
CA VAL A 74 -7.26 -0.33 -15.77
C VAL A 74 -6.12 -1.32 -15.54
N LEU A 75 -6.22 -2.07 -14.45
CA LEU A 75 -5.29 -3.14 -14.12
C LEU A 75 -5.97 -4.22 -13.28
N ASP A 76 -5.92 -5.46 -13.74
CA ASP A 76 -6.02 -6.63 -12.90
C ASP A 76 -4.60 -7.02 -12.45
N VAL A 77 -4.33 -6.95 -11.15
CA VAL A 77 -2.99 -7.23 -10.61
C VAL A 77 -2.55 -8.69 -10.76
N VAL A 78 -3.49 -9.59 -11.08
CA VAL A 78 -3.18 -10.99 -11.38
C VAL A 78 -2.60 -11.15 -12.79
N ASP A 79 -2.93 -10.26 -13.71
CA ASP A 79 -2.36 -10.25 -15.06
C ASP A 79 -0.90 -9.74 -15.04
N ALA A 80 0.02 -10.67 -15.24
CA ALA A 80 1.45 -10.38 -15.21
C ALA A 80 1.90 -9.44 -16.32
N ALA A 81 1.37 -9.61 -17.53
CA ALA A 81 1.74 -8.82 -18.70
C ALA A 81 1.20 -7.39 -18.57
N ALA A 82 -0.04 -7.23 -18.08
CA ALA A 82 -0.63 -5.93 -17.81
C ALA A 82 0.13 -5.15 -16.71
N CYS A 83 0.60 -5.85 -15.65
CA CYS A 83 1.43 -5.25 -14.61
C CYS A 83 2.75 -4.70 -15.17
N GLU A 84 3.46 -5.50 -15.99
CA GLU A 84 4.71 -5.10 -16.62
C GLU A 84 4.50 -3.91 -17.56
N ALA A 85 3.52 -4.00 -18.47
CA ALA A 85 3.20 -2.93 -19.40
C ALA A 85 2.81 -1.61 -18.69
N LEU A 86 2.12 -1.67 -17.55
CA LEU A 86 1.78 -0.47 -16.80
C LEU A 86 3.01 0.16 -16.16
N VAL A 87 3.88 -0.63 -15.53
CA VAL A 87 5.12 -0.11 -14.90
C VAL A 87 6.03 0.51 -15.97
N ASP A 88 6.22 -0.15 -17.09
CA ASP A 88 7.05 0.36 -18.19
C ASP A 88 6.49 1.68 -18.73
N ARG A 89 5.18 1.75 -18.98
CA ARG A 89 4.51 2.97 -19.43
C ARG A 89 4.69 4.13 -18.46
N ILE A 90 4.57 3.89 -17.15
CA ILE A 90 4.79 4.93 -16.13
C ILE A 90 6.23 5.44 -16.20
N VAL A 91 7.20 4.53 -16.28
CA VAL A 91 8.63 4.90 -16.36
C VAL A 91 8.96 5.62 -17.66
N GLU A 92 8.38 5.22 -18.79
CA GLU A 92 8.55 5.89 -20.09
C GLU A 92 7.96 7.30 -20.08
N GLN A 93 6.75 7.48 -19.52
CA GLN A 93 6.05 8.77 -19.51
C GLN A 93 6.65 9.78 -18.53
N HIS A 94 7.10 9.31 -17.37
CA HIS A 94 7.52 10.20 -16.26
C HIS A 94 9.02 10.13 -15.95
N GLY A 95 9.76 9.21 -16.58
CA GLY A 95 11.19 9.01 -16.33
C GLY A 95 11.53 8.36 -14.99
N ARG A 96 10.53 8.13 -14.13
CA ARG A 96 10.68 7.64 -12.74
C ARG A 96 9.45 6.95 -12.19
N LEU A 97 9.64 6.14 -11.17
CA LEU A 97 8.58 5.61 -10.31
C LEU A 97 9.13 5.54 -8.88
N ASP A 98 8.63 6.38 -7.98
CA ASP A 98 9.19 6.60 -6.65
C ASP A 98 8.47 5.82 -5.56
N VAL A 99 7.16 5.68 -5.69
CA VAL A 99 6.31 5.04 -4.67
C VAL A 99 5.46 3.96 -5.33
N LEU A 100 5.51 2.76 -4.75
CA LEU A 100 4.54 1.69 -5.03
C LEU A 100 3.72 1.43 -3.78
N VAL A 101 2.39 1.51 -3.90
CA VAL A 101 1.47 1.07 -2.86
C VAL A 101 0.68 -0.14 -3.36
N ASN A 102 1.01 -1.31 -2.82
CA ASN A 102 0.28 -2.54 -3.04
C ASN A 102 -0.92 -2.59 -2.09
N ASN A 103 -2.07 -2.09 -2.56
CA ASN A 103 -3.31 -2.06 -1.77
C ASN A 103 -4.40 -3.00 -2.33
N ALA A 104 -4.40 -3.29 -3.63
CA ALA A 104 -5.38 -4.22 -4.21
C ALA A 104 -5.41 -5.55 -3.45
N GLY A 105 -6.61 -6.03 -3.16
CA GLY A 105 -6.80 -7.29 -2.45
C GLY A 105 -8.25 -7.74 -2.42
N ILE A 106 -8.44 -9.03 -2.17
CA ILE A 106 -9.75 -9.67 -2.07
C ILE A 106 -9.82 -10.56 -0.83
N THR A 107 -11.03 -10.89 -0.41
CA THR A 107 -11.31 -11.96 0.55
C THR A 107 -12.18 -13.04 -0.10
N ARG A 108 -12.02 -14.29 0.37
CA ARG A 108 -12.86 -15.44 0.03
C ARG A 108 -13.02 -16.25 1.31
N ASP A 109 -13.88 -15.75 2.19
CA ASP A 109 -14.00 -16.24 3.55
C ASP A 109 -14.79 -17.55 3.58
N ASN A 110 -14.22 -18.58 4.21
CA ASN A 110 -14.89 -19.83 4.54
C ASN A 110 -14.10 -20.58 5.60
N LEU A 111 -14.76 -21.43 6.39
CA LEU A 111 -14.07 -22.33 7.32
C LEU A 111 -13.11 -23.22 6.55
N ALA A 112 -11.92 -23.50 7.12
CA ALA A 112 -10.85 -24.23 6.45
C ALA A 112 -11.31 -25.57 5.86
N MET A 113 -12.14 -26.34 6.60
CA MET A 113 -12.68 -27.62 6.14
C MET A 113 -13.66 -27.52 4.95
N ARG A 114 -14.15 -26.31 4.63
CA ARG A 114 -15.08 -26.04 3.52
C ARG A 114 -14.49 -25.16 2.45
N MET A 115 -13.28 -24.67 2.66
CA MET A 115 -12.60 -23.79 1.71
C MET A 115 -12.18 -24.57 0.47
N LYS A 116 -12.59 -24.10 -0.71
CA LYS A 116 -12.18 -24.69 -1.98
C LYS A 116 -10.78 -24.23 -2.33
N ASP A 117 -10.00 -25.11 -2.98
CA ASP A 117 -8.66 -24.77 -3.48
C ASP A 117 -8.66 -23.55 -4.41
N SER A 118 -9.71 -23.37 -5.22
CA SER A 118 -9.87 -22.19 -6.06
C SER A 118 -9.99 -20.89 -5.24
N ALA A 119 -10.74 -20.89 -4.14
CA ALA A 119 -10.89 -19.73 -3.26
C ALA A 119 -9.58 -19.41 -2.51
N TRP A 120 -8.82 -20.46 -2.14
CA TRP A 120 -7.46 -20.30 -1.62
C TRP A 120 -6.56 -19.64 -2.65
N GLN A 121 -6.50 -20.21 -3.87
CA GLN A 121 -5.59 -19.77 -4.92
C GLN A 121 -5.90 -18.33 -5.37
N GLU A 122 -7.17 -17.96 -5.55
CA GLU A 122 -7.55 -16.59 -5.90
C GLU A 122 -7.00 -15.54 -4.90
N VAL A 123 -7.09 -15.86 -3.60
CA VAL A 123 -6.59 -14.97 -2.54
C VAL A 123 -5.07 -14.91 -2.54
N ILE A 124 -4.38 -16.04 -2.70
CA ILE A 124 -2.91 -16.07 -2.79
C ILE A 124 -2.43 -15.32 -4.03
N ASP A 125 -3.05 -15.52 -5.18
CA ASP A 125 -2.64 -14.86 -6.42
C ASP A 125 -2.78 -13.34 -6.34
N THR A 126 -3.90 -12.87 -5.80
CA THR A 126 -4.17 -11.43 -5.69
C THR A 126 -3.40 -10.78 -4.54
N ASN A 127 -3.43 -11.38 -3.34
CA ASN A 127 -2.96 -10.71 -2.13
C ASN A 127 -1.48 -10.98 -1.79
N LEU A 128 -0.82 -11.94 -2.47
CA LEU A 128 0.58 -12.26 -2.24
C LEU A 128 1.39 -12.30 -3.54
N THR A 129 1.01 -13.12 -4.52
CA THR A 129 1.76 -13.29 -5.77
C THR A 129 1.83 -11.98 -6.56
N ALA A 130 0.70 -11.26 -6.68
CA ALA A 130 0.66 -9.97 -7.38
C ALA A 130 1.49 -8.90 -6.64
N VAL A 131 1.47 -8.88 -5.30
CA VAL A 131 2.29 -7.97 -4.48
C VAL A 131 3.78 -8.22 -4.73
N PHE A 132 4.20 -9.49 -4.75
CA PHE A 132 5.58 -9.85 -5.10
C PHE A 132 5.93 -9.40 -6.52
N ARG A 133 5.07 -9.67 -7.49
CA ARG A 133 5.27 -9.33 -8.90
C ARG A 133 5.48 -7.83 -9.11
N LEU A 134 4.56 -7.01 -8.62
CA LEU A 134 4.66 -5.56 -8.73
C LEU A 134 5.88 -5.01 -7.99
N SER A 135 6.15 -5.50 -6.78
CA SER A 135 7.36 -5.11 -6.04
C SER A 135 8.62 -5.40 -6.84
N ARG A 136 8.73 -6.58 -7.47
CA ARG A 136 9.87 -6.96 -8.31
C ARG A 136 10.00 -6.08 -9.56
N LEU A 137 8.88 -5.75 -10.23
CA LEU A 137 8.90 -4.93 -11.44
C LEU A 137 9.43 -3.52 -11.18
N VAL A 138 9.04 -2.90 -10.07
CA VAL A 138 9.49 -1.54 -9.74
C VAL A 138 10.93 -1.47 -9.23
N LEU A 139 11.56 -2.59 -8.84
CA LEU A 139 12.94 -2.56 -8.35
C LEU A 139 13.93 -2.04 -9.38
N ARG A 140 13.78 -2.43 -10.65
CA ARG A 140 14.73 -2.02 -11.70
C ARG A 140 14.80 -0.50 -11.86
N PRO A 141 13.70 0.24 -12.07
CA PRO A 141 13.72 1.69 -12.11
C PRO A 141 14.15 2.31 -10.77
N MET A 142 13.66 1.83 -9.62
CA MET A 142 14.01 2.34 -8.30
C MET A 142 15.50 2.16 -7.99
N MET A 143 16.11 1.03 -8.35
CA MET A 143 17.55 0.80 -8.19
C MET A 143 18.40 1.70 -9.08
N LYS A 144 17.96 1.98 -10.31
CA LYS A 144 18.63 2.89 -11.24
C LYS A 144 18.63 4.33 -10.70
N GLN A 145 17.52 4.78 -10.15
CA GLN A 145 17.39 6.11 -9.55
C GLN A 145 17.93 6.20 -8.11
N ARG A 146 18.32 5.07 -7.49
CA ARG A 146 18.78 4.94 -6.10
C ARG A 146 17.79 5.55 -5.08
N HIS A 147 16.52 5.41 -5.38
CA HIS A 147 15.41 5.88 -4.54
C HIS A 147 14.17 5.05 -4.82
N GLY A 148 13.43 4.71 -3.78
CA GLY A 148 12.14 4.02 -3.89
C GLY A 148 11.48 3.81 -2.54
N ARG A 149 10.15 3.74 -2.57
CA ARG A 149 9.29 3.48 -1.41
C ARG A 149 8.26 2.43 -1.81
N ILE A 150 8.33 1.25 -1.22
CA ILE A 150 7.33 0.20 -1.42
C ILE A 150 6.55 0.06 -0.12
N VAL A 151 5.24 0.30 -0.18
CA VAL A 151 4.34 0.17 0.96
C VAL A 151 3.28 -0.88 0.62
N ASN A 152 3.25 -1.95 1.40
CA ASN A 152 2.32 -3.06 1.22
C ASN A 152 1.20 -2.97 2.26
N ILE A 153 -0.05 -2.90 1.82
CA ILE A 153 -1.20 -2.92 2.72
C ILE A 153 -1.48 -4.37 3.13
N THR A 154 -1.18 -4.66 4.38
CA THR A 154 -1.43 -5.95 5.01
C THR A 154 -2.77 -5.91 5.78
N SER A 155 -2.83 -6.52 6.95
CA SER A 155 -3.98 -6.48 7.86
C SER A 155 -3.55 -6.95 9.24
N VAL A 156 -4.24 -6.51 10.27
CA VAL A 156 -4.15 -7.11 11.61
C VAL A 156 -4.36 -8.62 11.58
N VAL A 157 -5.23 -9.11 10.68
CA VAL A 157 -5.52 -10.54 10.50
C VAL A 157 -4.28 -11.35 10.11
N GLY A 158 -3.29 -10.74 9.44
CA GLY A 158 -2.04 -11.41 9.11
C GLY A 158 -1.19 -11.78 10.34
N SER A 159 -1.41 -11.10 11.48
CA SER A 159 -0.70 -11.37 12.74
C SER A 159 -1.59 -12.10 13.76
N SER A 160 -2.86 -11.68 13.91
CA SER A 160 -3.77 -12.26 14.89
C SER A 160 -4.49 -13.53 14.41
N GLY A 161 -4.61 -13.71 13.08
CA GLY A 161 -5.55 -14.68 12.51
C GLY A 161 -6.99 -14.21 12.62
N ASN A 162 -7.89 -14.84 11.86
CA ASN A 162 -9.33 -14.71 12.00
C ASN A 162 -10.01 -15.99 11.48
N ALA A 163 -11.00 -16.48 12.20
CA ALA A 163 -11.77 -17.67 11.78
C ALA A 163 -12.42 -17.43 10.41
N GLY A 164 -12.30 -18.41 9.51
CA GLY A 164 -12.81 -18.31 8.14
C GLY A 164 -11.88 -17.60 7.14
N GLN A 165 -10.73 -17.07 7.56
CA GLN A 165 -9.81 -16.30 6.73
C GLN A 165 -8.41 -16.93 6.63
N VAL A 166 -8.30 -18.25 6.64
CA VAL A 166 -7.01 -18.94 6.60
C VAL A 166 -6.16 -18.54 5.37
N ASN A 167 -6.78 -18.40 4.20
CA ASN A 167 -6.15 -17.94 2.96
C ASN A 167 -5.68 -16.48 3.06
N TYR A 168 -6.55 -15.60 3.55
CA TYR A 168 -6.25 -14.17 3.69
C TYR A 168 -5.16 -13.92 4.73
N ALA A 169 -5.24 -14.58 5.89
CA ALA A 169 -4.23 -14.51 6.94
C ALA A 169 -2.86 -15.00 6.43
N ALA A 170 -2.83 -16.14 5.73
CA ALA A 170 -1.61 -16.67 5.13
C ALA A 170 -0.99 -15.70 4.13
N ALA A 171 -1.80 -15.11 3.22
CA ALA A 171 -1.32 -14.14 2.24
C ALA A 171 -0.75 -12.89 2.92
N LYS A 172 -1.46 -12.30 3.89
CA LYS A 172 -1.03 -11.07 4.56
C LYS A 172 0.20 -11.29 5.45
N ALA A 173 0.32 -12.44 6.12
CA ALA A 173 1.53 -12.85 6.83
C ALA A 173 2.71 -13.07 5.87
N GLY A 174 2.46 -13.70 4.72
CA GLY A 174 3.44 -13.90 3.66
C GLY A 174 4.01 -12.59 3.13
N VAL A 175 3.15 -11.58 2.90
CA VAL A 175 3.59 -10.23 2.49
C VAL A 175 4.51 -9.61 3.55
N ALA A 176 4.21 -9.74 4.84
CA ALA A 176 5.07 -9.22 5.90
C ALA A 176 6.44 -9.92 5.93
N GLY A 177 6.48 -11.24 5.71
CA GLY A 177 7.72 -12.00 5.55
C GLY A 177 8.54 -11.54 4.35
N MET A 178 7.90 -11.45 3.18
CA MET A 178 8.50 -10.96 1.93
C MET A 178 9.04 -9.53 2.09
N THR A 179 8.31 -8.64 2.76
CA THR A 179 8.71 -7.25 3.01
C THR A 179 10.03 -7.18 3.76
N ARG A 180 10.22 -7.99 4.80
CA ARG A 180 11.48 -8.05 5.57
C ARG A 180 12.65 -8.54 4.74
N ALA A 181 12.45 -9.56 3.91
CA ALA A 181 13.48 -10.10 3.02
C ALA A 181 13.89 -9.05 1.98
N LEU A 182 12.91 -8.46 1.29
CA LEU A 182 13.15 -7.48 0.24
C LEU A 182 13.82 -6.20 0.79
N ALA A 183 13.43 -5.74 1.99
CA ALA A 183 14.07 -4.60 2.64
C ALA A 183 15.58 -4.80 2.84
N ARG A 184 16.01 -6.03 3.18
CA ARG A 184 17.43 -6.39 3.32
C ARG A 184 18.17 -6.37 1.98
N GLU A 185 17.53 -6.81 0.91
CA GLU A 185 18.14 -6.87 -0.43
C GLU A 185 18.36 -5.48 -1.03
N VAL A 186 17.41 -4.55 -0.84
CA VAL A 186 17.39 -3.28 -1.58
C VAL A 186 17.75 -2.05 -0.75
N GLY A 187 17.91 -2.19 0.56
CA GLY A 187 18.20 -1.06 1.46
C GLY A 187 19.45 -0.27 1.08
N SER A 188 20.53 -0.96 0.62
CA SER A 188 21.77 -0.32 0.14
C SER A 188 21.58 0.54 -1.13
N ARG A 189 20.42 0.46 -1.75
CA ARG A 189 20.04 1.22 -2.94
C ARG A 189 19.13 2.41 -2.62
N GLY A 190 18.92 2.75 -1.35
CA GLY A 190 18.05 3.85 -0.93
C GLY A 190 16.55 3.53 -1.06
N ILE A 191 16.21 2.24 -1.16
CA ILE A 191 14.83 1.78 -1.30
C ILE A 191 14.35 1.25 0.06
N THR A 192 13.20 1.73 0.53
CA THR A 192 12.55 1.17 1.72
C THR A 192 11.34 0.32 1.33
N VAL A 193 11.12 -0.75 2.08
CA VAL A 193 9.99 -1.66 1.88
C VAL A 193 9.33 -1.91 3.22
N ASN A 194 8.06 -1.49 3.36
CA ASN A 194 7.33 -1.57 4.61
C ASN A 194 5.91 -2.10 4.41
N CYS A 195 5.31 -2.59 5.48
CA CYS A 195 3.89 -2.89 5.55
C CYS A 195 3.16 -1.84 6.39
N VAL A 196 1.91 -1.56 6.02
CA VAL A 196 0.91 -0.95 6.89
C VAL A 196 -0.15 -2.00 7.16
N ALA A 197 -0.49 -2.23 8.42
CA ALA A 197 -1.46 -3.23 8.86
C ALA A 197 -2.70 -2.56 9.45
N PRO A 198 -3.75 -2.30 8.63
CA PRO A 198 -5.00 -1.76 9.13
C PRO A 198 -5.70 -2.75 10.07
N GLY A 199 -6.41 -2.19 11.07
CA GLY A 199 -7.45 -2.90 11.81
C GLY A 199 -8.79 -2.86 11.07
N PHE A 200 -9.88 -2.69 11.83
CA PHE A 200 -11.20 -2.47 11.25
C PHE A 200 -11.35 -1.00 10.84
N ILE A 201 -11.46 -0.79 9.53
CA ILE A 201 -11.59 0.53 8.90
C ILE A 201 -13.00 0.70 8.37
N ASP A 202 -13.61 1.87 8.57
CA ASP A 202 -14.93 2.23 8.02
C ASP A 202 -14.83 2.33 6.49
N THR A 203 -15.28 1.29 5.83
CA THR A 203 -15.31 1.15 4.37
C THR A 203 -16.63 0.49 3.97
N ASP A 204 -16.91 0.39 2.67
CA ASP A 204 -18.10 -0.30 2.17
C ASP A 204 -18.23 -1.73 2.74
N MET A 205 -17.10 -2.39 3.01
CA MET A 205 -17.08 -3.75 3.56
C MET A 205 -17.57 -3.78 5.02
N THR A 206 -17.19 -2.83 5.85
CA THR A 206 -17.62 -2.76 7.26
C THR A 206 -19.00 -2.14 7.39
N ARG A 207 -19.43 -1.27 6.47
CA ARG A 207 -20.79 -0.71 6.42
C ARG A 207 -21.87 -1.74 6.07
N ALA A 208 -21.48 -2.87 5.50
CA ALA A 208 -22.39 -4.00 5.26
C ALA A 208 -22.69 -4.82 6.53
N LEU A 209 -22.00 -4.57 7.63
CA LEU A 209 -22.21 -5.26 8.93
C LEU A 209 -23.41 -4.66 9.68
N SER A 210 -24.05 -5.48 10.52
CA SER A 210 -25.11 -4.98 11.42
C SER A 210 -24.54 -4.05 12.50
N ALA A 211 -25.38 -3.18 13.07
CA ALA A 211 -24.99 -2.29 14.17
C ALA A 211 -24.42 -3.06 15.38
N GLU A 212 -24.95 -4.25 15.68
CA GLU A 212 -24.47 -5.11 16.75
C GLU A 212 -23.06 -5.66 16.45
N GLN A 213 -22.82 -6.06 15.21
CA GLN A 213 -21.49 -6.51 14.78
C GLN A 213 -20.46 -5.36 14.86
N VAL A 214 -20.83 -4.17 14.40
CA VAL A 214 -19.97 -2.98 14.50
C VAL A 214 -19.68 -2.65 15.96
N ALA A 215 -20.69 -2.69 16.85
CA ALA A 215 -20.49 -2.46 18.28
C ALA A 215 -19.55 -3.49 18.91
N SER A 216 -19.71 -4.76 18.59
CA SER A 216 -18.82 -5.84 19.05
C SER A 216 -17.37 -5.66 18.58
N LEU A 217 -17.17 -5.26 17.34
CA LEU A 217 -15.84 -4.95 16.81
C LEU A 217 -15.22 -3.74 17.51
N THR A 218 -16.00 -2.69 17.71
CA THR A 218 -15.56 -1.45 18.35
C THR A 218 -15.10 -1.69 19.80
N GLN A 219 -15.77 -2.59 20.53
CA GLN A 219 -15.35 -2.98 21.89
C GLN A 219 -13.96 -3.63 21.95
N GLN A 220 -13.46 -4.19 20.85
CA GLN A 220 -12.14 -4.79 20.78
C GLN A 220 -11.04 -3.75 20.44
N ILE A 221 -11.42 -2.51 20.16
CA ILE A 221 -10.50 -1.45 19.76
C ILE A 221 -10.29 -0.50 20.95
N PRO A 222 -9.09 -0.42 21.54
CA PRO A 222 -8.82 0.48 22.66
C PRO A 222 -9.16 1.96 22.42
N LEU A 223 -9.00 2.47 21.18
CA LEU A 223 -9.42 3.82 20.83
C LEU A 223 -10.93 4.00 20.68
N GLY A 224 -11.75 2.94 20.86
CA GLY A 224 -13.21 2.99 20.93
C GLY A 224 -13.92 3.41 19.65
N ARG A 225 -13.26 3.35 18.50
CA ARG A 225 -13.84 3.65 17.17
C ARG A 225 -13.24 2.77 16.07
N LEU A 226 -13.96 2.59 15.01
CA LEU A 226 -13.37 2.12 13.75
C LEU A 226 -12.35 3.15 13.25
N GLY A 227 -11.29 2.69 12.59
CA GLY A 227 -10.39 3.56 11.86
C GLY A 227 -11.08 4.15 10.63
N GLN A 228 -10.58 5.28 10.14
CA GLN A 228 -10.97 5.85 8.86
C GLN A 228 -9.93 5.50 7.79
N ALA A 229 -10.31 5.51 6.52
CA ALA A 229 -9.37 5.27 5.43
C ALA A 229 -8.21 6.28 5.45
N GLU A 230 -8.46 7.48 5.90
CA GLU A 230 -7.50 8.57 6.09
C GLU A 230 -6.47 8.27 7.19
N ASP A 231 -6.83 7.53 8.25
CA ASP A 231 -5.86 7.08 9.26
C ASP A 231 -4.77 6.19 8.62
N VAL A 232 -5.16 5.34 7.67
CA VAL A 232 -4.24 4.48 6.91
C VAL A 232 -3.46 5.29 5.89
N ALA A 233 -4.12 6.20 5.17
CA ALA A 233 -3.50 7.04 4.15
C ALA A 233 -2.39 7.91 4.72
N ALA A 234 -2.59 8.52 5.88
CA ALA A 234 -1.58 9.31 6.59
C ALA A 234 -0.33 8.48 6.93
N ALA A 235 -0.51 7.24 7.41
CA ALA A 235 0.60 6.33 7.69
C ALA A 235 1.39 5.95 6.43
N VAL A 236 0.69 5.70 5.32
CA VAL A 236 1.31 5.41 4.01
C VAL A 236 2.09 6.63 3.51
N ALA A 237 1.51 7.82 3.56
CA ALA A 237 2.16 9.05 3.13
C ALA A 237 3.41 9.36 3.96
N PHE A 238 3.37 9.15 5.28
CA PHE A 238 4.54 9.27 6.14
C PHE A 238 5.68 8.32 5.71
N LEU A 239 5.38 7.04 5.45
CA LEU A 239 6.37 6.06 5.00
C LEU A 239 6.89 6.35 3.58
N ALA A 240 6.09 6.96 2.73
CA ALA A 240 6.46 7.35 1.37
C ALA A 240 7.34 8.61 1.35
N ALA A 241 7.17 9.52 2.29
CA ALA A 241 7.88 10.78 2.38
C ALA A 241 9.28 10.66 3.02
N LYS A 242 9.98 11.80 3.12
CA LYS A 242 11.32 11.91 3.73
C LYS A 242 11.34 11.41 5.19
N GLY A 243 10.23 11.58 5.93
CA GLY A 243 10.09 11.09 7.32
C GLY A 243 10.26 9.58 7.46
N GLY A 244 9.86 8.81 6.44
CA GLY A 244 10.01 7.35 6.39
C GLY A 244 11.36 6.85 5.86
N ALA A 245 12.30 7.74 5.51
CA ALA A 245 13.52 7.36 4.79
C ALA A 245 14.46 6.42 5.55
N TYR A 246 14.38 6.40 6.89
CA TYR A 246 15.18 5.50 7.72
C TYR A 246 14.36 4.35 8.34
N ILE A 247 13.16 4.10 7.78
CA ILE A 247 12.24 3.04 8.22
C ILE A 247 12.12 2.02 7.10
N THR A 248 12.54 0.78 7.34
CA THR A 248 12.41 -0.30 6.36
C THR A 248 12.27 -1.66 7.05
N GLY A 249 11.52 -2.58 6.43
CA GLY A 249 11.30 -3.93 6.90
C GLY A 249 10.29 -4.05 8.05
N ILE A 250 9.56 -2.97 8.40
CA ILE A 250 8.57 -2.99 9.47
C ILE A 250 7.17 -3.33 8.96
N THR A 251 6.33 -3.73 9.89
CA THR A 251 4.87 -3.69 9.76
C THR A 251 4.35 -2.65 10.75
N LEU A 252 3.81 -1.54 10.22
CA LEU A 252 3.24 -0.46 11.02
C LEU A 252 1.75 -0.75 11.28
N PRO A 253 1.33 -1.05 12.53
CA PRO A 253 -0.07 -1.24 12.86
C PRO A 253 -0.83 0.09 12.83
N VAL A 254 -1.96 0.13 12.10
CA VAL A 254 -2.92 1.24 12.10
C VAL A 254 -4.28 0.66 12.46
N ASN A 255 -4.47 0.34 13.75
CA ASN A 255 -5.56 -0.52 14.19
C ASN A 255 -6.22 -0.06 15.51
N GLY A 256 -5.93 1.16 15.97
CA GLY A 256 -6.51 1.70 17.20
C GLY A 256 -6.13 0.96 18.49
N GLY A 257 -5.04 0.18 18.44
CA GLY A 257 -4.58 -0.64 19.57
C GLY A 257 -5.21 -2.04 19.61
N MET A 258 -6.01 -2.42 18.61
CA MET A 258 -6.66 -3.73 18.53
C MET A 258 -5.63 -4.90 18.58
N HIS A 259 -4.46 -4.69 18.02
CA HIS A 259 -3.33 -5.64 18.09
C HIS A 259 -2.05 -4.86 18.31
N MET A 260 -1.37 -5.17 19.41
CA MET A 260 -0.10 -4.58 19.82
C MET A 260 0.98 -5.65 19.68
N ALA A 261 1.92 -5.47 18.74
CA ALA A 261 3.02 -6.40 18.44
C ALA A 261 4.37 -5.72 18.61
#